data_56fbcc6de83f40a9052719a661a0d0f5
#
_entry.id   56fbcc6de83f40a9052719a661a0d0f5
#
_cell.length_a   1.000
_cell.length_b   1.000
_cell.length_c   1.000
_cell.angle_alpha   90.00
_cell.angle_beta   90.00
_cell.angle_gamma   90.00
#
_symmetry.space_group_name_H-M   'P 1'
#
loop_
_entity.id
_entity.type
_entity.pdbx_description
1 polymer ?
#
loop_
_entity_poly.entity_id
_entity_poly.type
_entity_poly.pdbx_seq_one_letter_code
_entity_poly.pdbx_strand_id
1 'polypeptide(L)'
;MNNFWIIPYQSGRFISRSRGSHMLRAIATNELIFCVKGVLRMFEENNIFELHPGDYYILRKGRIHGGTEKYPAGLSFFWLHFDCDDKLFDEIPQTGHAVRSEQLAIYLQSYLAEQSLASPDAEILKLLLKLIFAELKRSSSNLNAAALPKLALKAAKFAEQHFAEPVSINDAASELHCSSEYLGRIFHIHFKETFSGMVNRLRIEYAAKLLTDSNLSIKEIISECGFNDPAYFRRIFYRRYASTPTAFRKFYNSGHSNTE
;
A
#
# COMPACT_ATOMS: atom_id res chain seq x y z
N MET A 1 7.66 21.54 -13.30
CA MET A 1 8.35 20.35 -13.78
C MET A 1 9.71 20.80 -14.28
N ASN A 2 10.80 20.27 -13.71
CA ASN A 2 12.13 20.52 -14.19
C ASN A 2 12.21 20.08 -15.66
N ASN A 3 13.02 20.80 -16.43
CA ASN A 3 13.08 20.67 -17.90
C ASN A 3 13.91 19.42 -18.28
N PHE A 4 13.44 18.21 -17.96
CA PHE A 4 14.07 16.96 -18.40
C PHE A 4 13.73 16.70 -19.87
N TRP A 5 14.73 16.36 -20.68
CA TRP A 5 14.45 15.82 -21.99
C TRP A 5 13.99 14.36 -21.87
N ILE A 6 13.05 13.97 -22.70
CA ILE A 6 12.47 12.63 -22.75
C ILE A 6 12.23 12.27 -24.21
N ILE A 7 12.65 11.08 -24.60
CA ILE A 7 12.45 10.53 -25.94
C ILE A 7 11.59 9.26 -25.81
N PRO A 8 10.37 9.26 -26.35
CA PRO A 8 9.54 8.08 -26.41
C PRO A 8 10.00 7.13 -27.53
N TYR A 9 9.93 5.83 -27.25
CA TYR A 9 10.17 4.78 -28.22
C TYR A 9 8.96 3.83 -28.29
N GLN A 10 9.23 2.57 -28.67
CA GLN A 10 8.19 1.54 -28.79
C GLN A 10 7.60 1.16 -27.44
N SER A 11 6.35 0.75 -27.48
CA SER A 11 5.63 0.20 -26.34
C SER A 11 4.72 -0.95 -26.78
N GLY A 12 4.27 -1.72 -25.81
CA GLY A 12 3.35 -2.81 -26.07
C GLY A 12 2.64 -3.28 -24.80
N ARG A 13 1.63 -4.12 -25.01
CA ARG A 13 0.98 -4.89 -23.96
C ARG A 13 1.21 -6.36 -24.18
N PHE A 14 1.81 -7.01 -23.21
CA PHE A 14 2.03 -8.45 -23.21
C PHE A 14 0.88 -9.17 -22.49
N ILE A 15 0.41 -10.28 -23.06
CA ILE A 15 -0.53 -11.20 -22.42
C ILE A 15 -0.02 -12.62 -22.63
N SER A 16 0.30 -13.28 -21.52
CA SER A 16 0.87 -14.62 -21.55
C SER A 16 -0.16 -15.70 -21.86
N ARG A 17 0.24 -16.62 -22.75
CA ARG A 17 -0.47 -17.88 -23.04
C ARG A 17 0.24 -19.09 -22.41
N SER A 18 0.91 -18.91 -21.28
CA SER A 18 1.72 -19.94 -20.56
C SER A 18 2.94 -20.45 -21.35
N ARG A 19 3.50 -19.64 -22.22
CA ARG A 19 4.68 -20.02 -23.01
C ARG A 19 5.77 -18.95 -22.90
N GLY A 20 7.05 -19.40 -22.85
CA GLY A 20 8.21 -18.54 -22.83
C GLY A 20 8.51 -17.91 -21.46
N SER A 21 9.59 -17.19 -21.41
CA SER A 21 10.06 -16.36 -20.29
C SER A 21 10.56 -15.04 -20.86
N HIS A 22 10.80 -14.05 -20.00
CA HIS A 22 11.44 -12.81 -20.46
C HIS A 22 12.83 -13.12 -21.00
N MET A 23 13.13 -12.58 -22.17
CA MET A 23 14.42 -12.84 -22.85
C MET A 23 15.57 -12.28 -22.03
N LEU A 24 16.64 -13.07 -21.92
CA LEU A 24 17.91 -12.59 -21.37
C LEU A 24 18.56 -11.63 -22.38
N ARG A 25 18.68 -10.37 -22.00
CA ARG A 25 19.26 -9.32 -22.86
C ARG A 25 19.71 -8.10 -22.07
N ALA A 26 20.54 -7.28 -22.69
CA ALA A 26 20.72 -5.88 -22.33
C ALA A 26 20.11 -5.02 -23.44
N ILE A 27 19.44 -3.93 -23.08
CA ILE A 27 18.80 -3.01 -24.02
C ILE A 27 19.47 -1.63 -23.99
N ALA A 28 19.47 -0.95 -25.13
CA ALA A 28 20.08 0.37 -25.26
C ALA A 28 19.23 1.54 -24.74
N THR A 29 18.00 1.26 -24.32
CA THR A 29 17.01 2.21 -23.81
C THR A 29 16.59 1.82 -22.40
N ASN A 30 15.96 2.72 -21.65
CA ASN A 30 15.24 2.32 -20.45
C ASN A 30 13.90 1.69 -20.85
N GLU A 31 13.36 0.78 -20.00
CA GLU A 31 12.07 0.14 -20.23
C GLU A 31 11.23 0.21 -18.95
N LEU A 32 10.10 0.88 -19.03
CA LEU A 32 9.07 0.81 -17.99
C LEU A 32 8.25 -0.47 -18.17
N ILE A 33 8.17 -1.29 -17.14
CA ILE A 33 7.25 -2.43 -17.03
C ILE A 33 6.20 -2.09 -15.99
N PHE A 34 4.92 -2.27 -16.34
CA PHE A 34 3.79 -2.07 -15.44
C PHE A 34 2.89 -3.30 -15.44
N CYS A 35 2.81 -4.00 -14.31
CA CYS A 35 2.03 -5.23 -14.17
C CYS A 35 0.54 -4.91 -13.99
N VAL A 36 -0.31 -5.56 -14.82
CA VAL A 36 -1.77 -5.38 -14.79
C VAL A 36 -2.46 -6.59 -14.16
N LYS A 37 -1.97 -7.81 -14.44
CA LYS A 37 -2.57 -9.06 -13.97
C LYS A 37 -1.53 -10.14 -13.80
N GLY A 38 -1.68 -10.96 -12.76
CA GLY A 38 -0.74 -12.04 -12.45
C GLY A 38 0.49 -11.53 -11.69
N VAL A 39 1.55 -12.32 -11.67
CA VAL A 39 2.82 -11.99 -11.05
C VAL A 39 3.93 -12.16 -12.08
N LEU A 40 4.71 -11.11 -12.31
CA LEU A 40 5.87 -11.12 -13.19
C LEU A 40 7.13 -11.24 -12.35
N ARG A 41 7.95 -12.27 -12.59
CA ARG A 41 9.22 -12.51 -11.90
C ARG A 41 10.38 -12.33 -12.85
N MET A 42 11.27 -11.42 -12.47
CA MET A 42 12.42 -11.03 -13.31
C MET A 42 13.66 -10.76 -12.45
N PHE A 43 14.76 -10.55 -13.12
CA PHE A 43 15.97 -9.98 -12.54
C PHE A 43 16.55 -8.89 -13.43
N GLU A 44 17.28 -7.97 -12.81
CA GLU A 44 18.16 -7.00 -13.46
C GLU A 44 19.50 -7.03 -12.72
N GLU A 45 20.56 -7.42 -13.40
CA GLU A 45 21.88 -7.68 -12.79
C GLU A 45 21.73 -8.68 -11.61
N ASN A 46 22.11 -8.29 -10.40
CA ASN A 46 22.02 -9.12 -9.21
C ASN A 46 20.68 -8.92 -8.43
N ASN A 47 19.77 -8.10 -8.94
CA ASN A 47 18.51 -7.79 -8.25
C ASN A 47 17.37 -8.62 -8.82
N ILE A 48 16.81 -9.54 -8.01
CA ILE A 48 15.60 -10.33 -8.33
C ILE A 48 14.40 -9.60 -7.78
N PHE A 49 13.32 -9.51 -8.55
CA PHE A 49 12.10 -8.81 -8.17
C PHE A 49 10.83 -9.48 -8.70
N GLU A 50 9.73 -9.23 -8.00
CA GLU A 50 8.39 -9.63 -8.40
C GLU A 50 7.51 -8.40 -8.56
N LEU A 51 6.70 -8.36 -9.62
CA LEU A 51 5.70 -7.33 -9.85
C LEU A 51 4.30 -7.94 -9.78
N HIS A 52 3.51 -7.44 -8.84
CA HIS A 52 2.09 -7.72 -8.69
C HIS A 52 1.25 -6.68 -9.45
N PRO A 53 -0.06 -6.91 -9.66
CA PRO A 53 -0.93 -5.93 -10.30
C PRO A 53 -0.83 -4.55 -9.63
N GLY A 54 -0.57 -3.52 -10.44
CA GLY A 54 -0.34 -2.15 -9.98
C GLY A 54 1.14 -1.80 -9.70
N ASP A 55 2.04 -2.79 -9.68
CA ASP A 55 3.47 -2.56 -9.50
C ASP A 55 4.14 -2.21 -10.83
N TYR A 56 5.20 -1.42 -10.74
CA TYR A 56 6.06 -1.09 -11.87
C TYR A 56 7.55 -1.27 -11.54
N TYR A 57 8.33 -1.47 -12.59
CA TYR A 57 9.79 -1.48 -12.55
C TYR A 57 10.36 -0.76 -13.78
N ILE A 58 11.42 0.03 -13.60
CA ILE A 58 12.14 0.66 -14.70
C ILE A 58 13.46 -0.07 -14.86
N LEU A 59 13.54 -0.91 -15.90
CA LEU A 59 14.79 -1.51 -16.34
C LEU A 59 15.70 -0.44 -16.92
N ARG A 60 16.97 -0.45 -16.49
CA ARG A 60 17.93 0.59 -16.87
C ARG A 60 18.69 0.18 -18.12
N LYS A 61 18.90 1.14 -19.03
CA LYS A 61 19.70 0.92 -20.23
C LYS A 61 21.08 0.34 -19.91
N GLY A 62 21.52 -0.59 -20.73
CA GLY A 62 22.83 -1.24 -20.62
C GLY A 62 22.93 -2.33 -19.57
N ARG A 63 21.92 -2.53 -18.72
CA ARG A 63 21.92 -3.60 -17.71
C ARG A 63 21.33 -4.89 -18.26
N ILE A 64 21.91 -6.03 -17.83
CA ILE A 64 21.41 -7.35 -18.18
C ILE A 64 20.17 -7.65 -17.35
N HIS A 65 19.09 -8.08 -18.01
CA HIS A 65 17.85 -8.47 -17.38
C HIS A 65 17.23 -9.69 -18.06
N GLY A 66 16.34 -10.38 -17.36
CA GLY A 66 15.65 -11.56 -17.88
C GLY A 66 14.58 -12.06 -16.93
N GLY A 67 13.81 -13.06 -17.37
CA GLY A 67 12.85 -13.76 -16.53
C GLY A 67 13.53 -14.82 -15.66
N THR A 68 13.13 -14.94 -14.41
CA THR A 68 13.59 -16.02 -13.50
C THR A 68 12.84 -17.32 -13.71
N GLU A 69 11.65 -17.25 -14.33
CA GLU A 69 10.78 -18.39 -14.60
C GLU A 69 9.93 -18.19 -15.87
N LYS A 70 9.17 -19.23 -16.23
CA LYS A 70 8.20 -19.13 -17.34
C LYS A 70 7.04 -18.24 -16.93
N TYR A 71 6.51 -17.50 -17.89
CA TYR A 71 5.33 -16.66 -17.68
C TYR A 71 4.10 -17.50 -17.28
N PRO A 72 3.44 -17.17 -16.17
CA PRO A 72 2.18 -17.83 -15.80
C PRO A 72 1.05 -17.49 -16.79
N ALA A 73 0.05 -18.35 -16.88
CA ALA A 73 -1.13 -18.12 -17.71
C ALA A 73 -1.86 -16.85 -17.28
N GLY A 74 -2.24 -16.02 -18.24
CA GLY A 74 -3.02 -14.81 -18.01
C GLY A 74 -2.22 -13.66 -17.37
N LEU A 75 -0.91 -13.78 -17.18
CA LEU A 75 -0.05 -12.65 -16.87
C LEU A 75 -0.23 -11.57 -17.93
N SER A 76 -0.43 -10.34 -17.52
CA SER A 76 -0.53 -9.19 -18.43
C SER A 76 0.23 -8.01 -17.86
N PHE A 77 1.07 -7.40 -18.68
CA PHE A 77 1.80 -6.18 -18.34
C PHE A 77 1.99 -5.29 -19.56
N PHE A 78 2.16 -3.99 -19.32
CA PHE A 78 2.63 -3.03 -20.31
C PHE A 78 4.13 -2.93 -20.23
N TRP A 79 4.76 -2.72 -21.38
CA TRP A 79 6.16 -2.33 -21.50
C TRP A 79 6.28 -1.10 -22.38
N LEU A 80 7.18 -0.20 -22.06
CA LEU A 80 7.40 1.04 -22.79
C LEU A 80 8.89 1.41 -22.73
N HIS A 81 9.52 1.48 -23.91
CA HIS A 81 10.90 1.91 -24.05
C HIS A 81 10.98 3.43 -24.16
N PHE A 82 11.97 4.01 -23.49
CA PHE A 82 12.23 5.45 -23.52
C PHE A 82 13.68 5.76 -23.22
N ASP A 83 14.11 6.98 -23.58
CA ASP A 83 15.35 7.56 -23.09
C ASP A 83 15.06 8.90 -22.41
N CYS A 84 15.90 9.32 -21.47
CA CYS A 84 15.66 10.52 -20.69
C CYS A 84 16.93 11.05 -20.05
N ASP A 85 16.87 12.26 -19.52
CA ASP A 85 17.87 12.78 -18.61
C ASP A 85 17.91 11.92 -17.34
N ASP A 86 19.12 11.50 -16.92
CA ASP A 86 19.32 10.66 -15.74
C ASP A 86 18.78 11.29 -14.45
N LYS A 87 18.69 12.60 -14.37
CA LYS A 87 18.06 13.34 -13.26
C LYS A 87 16.58 12.98 -13.05
N LEU A 88 15.91 12.40 -14.07
CA LEU A 88 14.54 11.91 -13.90
C LEU A 88 14.46 10.82 -12.82
N PHE A 89 15.51 10.04 -12.69
CA PHE A 89 15.58 8.94 -11.72
C PHE A 89 15.87 9.38 -10.28
N ASP A 90 16.24 10.64 -10.07
CA ASP A 90 16.26 11.24 -8.72
C ASP A 90 14.85 11.53 -8.22
N GLU A 91 13.89 11.69 -9.16
CA GLU A 91 12.50 12.02 -8.85
C GLU A 91 11.54 10.80 -8.89
N ILE A 92 11.92 9.74 -9.64
CA ILE A 92 11.09 8.54 -9.83
C ILE A 92 11.87 7.30 -9.37
N PRO A 93 11.39 6.55 -8.36
CA PRO A 93 12.04 5.31 -7.96
C PRO A 93 12.05 4.29 -9.09
N GLN A 94 13.08 3.45 -9.10
CA GLN A 94 13.22 2.38 -10.09
C GLN A 94 12.07 1.37 -10.02
N THR A 95 11.46 1.17 -8.84
CA THR A 95 10.31 0.28 -8.63
C THR A 95 9.32 0.88 -7.66
N GLY A 96 8.07 0.48 -7.76
CA GLY A 96 7.01 0.91 -6.85
C GLY A 96 5.63 0.41 -7.23
N HIS A 97 4.65 0.80 -6.41
CA HIS A 97 3.23 0.57 -6.68
C HIS A 97 2.59 1.89 -7.14
N ALA A 98 1.89 1.87 -8.27
CA ALA A 98 1.22 3.05 -8.77
C ALA A 98 0.00 3.40 -7.91
N VAL A 99 -0.01 4.59 -7.30
CA VAL A 99 -1.12 5.06 -6.43
C VAL A 99 -2.44 5.10 -7.20
N ARG A 100 -2.39 5.46 -8.47
CA ARG A 100 -3.54 5.50 -9.38
C ARG A 100 -3.31 4.52 -10.52
N SER A 101 -3.24 3.23 -10.20
CA SER A 101 -2.91 2.15 -11.14
C SER A 101 -3.83 2.09 -12.37
N GLU A 102 -5.13 2.34 -12.18
CA GLU A 102 -6.10 2.42 -13.28
C GLU A 102 -5.80 3.61 -14.21
N GLN A 103 -5.47 4.78 -13.64
CA GLN A 103 -5.14 5.96 -14.44
C GLN A 103 -3.84 5.78 -15.21
N LEU A 104 -2.83 5.15 -14.59
CA LEU A 104 -1.58 4.81 -15.25
C LEU A 104 -1.82 3.84 -16.43
N ALA A 105 -2.68 2.83 -16.23
CA ALA A 105 -3.07 1.92 -17.30
C ALA A 105 -3.76 2.64 -18.46
N ILE A 106 -4.63 3.63 -18.19
CA ILE A 106 -5.29 4.46 -19.21
C ILE A 106 -4.24 5.23 -20.02
N TYR A 107 -3.27 5.87 -19.37
CA TYR A 107 -2.22 6.60 -20.09
C TYR A 107 -1.33 5.69 -20.95
N LEU A 108 -1.00 4.50 -20.45
CA LEU A 108 -0.26 3.50 -21.23
C LEU A 108 -1.08 2.98 -22.43
N GLN A 109 -2.39 2.78 -22.28
CA GLN A 109 -3.29 2.43 -23.38
C GLN A 109 -3.40 3.55 -24.41
N SER A 110 -3.50 4.82 -23.96
CA SER A 110 -3.53 5.97 -24.84
C SER A 110 -2.23 6.12 -25.64
N TYR A 111 -1.08 5.85 -24.98
CA TYR A 111 0.23 5.83 -25.65
C TYR A 111 0.27 4.76 -26.76
N LEU A 112 -0.19 3.54 -26.46
CA LEU A 112 -0.29 2.45 -27.46
C LEU A 112 -1.22 2.81 -28.61
N ALA A 113 -2.35 3.42 -28.32
CA ALA A 113 -3.32 3.82 -29.35
C ALA A 113 -2.72 4.87 -30.29
N GLU A 114 -2.07 5.90 -29.76
CA GLU A 114 -1.37 6.91 -30.54
C GLU A 114 -0.25 6.32 -31.39
N GLN A 115 0.60 5.47 -30.78
CA GLN A 115 1.69 4.79 -31.48
C GLN A 115 1.20 3.88 -32.63
N SER A 116 -0.03 3.38 -32.58
CA SER A 116 -0.62 2.48 -33.58
C SER A 116 -1.21 3.21 -34.78
N LEU A 117 -1.26 4.53 -34.78
CA LEU A 117 -1.75 5.32 -35.91
C LEU A 117 -0.78 5.22 -37.09
N ALA A 118 -1.29 5.41 -38.31
CA ALA A 118 -0.49 5.43 -39.51
C ALA A 118 0.58 6.55 -39.50
N SER A 119 0.30 7.64 -38.77
CA SER A 119 1.22 8.77 -38.56
C SER A 119 1.13 9.21 -37.09
N PRO A 120 1.85 8.57 -36.18
CA PRO A 120 1.86 8.95 -34.77
C PRO A 120 2.45 10.35 -34.58
N ASP A 121 1.82 11.15 -33.71
CA ASP A 121 2.32 12.46 -33.33
C ASP A 121 3.35 12.35 -32.20
N ALA A 122 4.59 12.75 -32.49
CA ALA A 122 5.70 12.67 -31.54
C ALA A 122 5.50 13.55 -30.30
N GLU A 123 4.81 14.68 -30.42
CA GLU A 123 4.52 15.57 -29.27
C GLU A 123 3.41 14.96 -28.39
N ILE A 124 2.39 14.33 -28.96
CA ILE A 124 1.38 13.60 -28.20
C ILE A 124 2.03 12.44 -27.43
N LEU A 125 2.89 11.65 -28.06
CA LEU A 125 3.63 10.57 -27.40
C LEU A 125 4.49 11.10 -26.24
N LYS A 126 5.18 12.24 -26.42
CA LYS A 126 5.93 12.89 -25.34
C LYS A 126 5.05 13.36 -24.20
N LEU A 127 3.88 13.95 -24.50
CA LEU A 127 2.92 14.41 -23.48
C LEU A 127 2.39 13.24 -22.67
N LEU A 128 2.01 12.14 -23.33
CA LEU A 128 1.57 10.93 -22.66
C LEU A 128 2.66 10.32 -21.78
N LEU A 129 3.92 10.28 -22.25
CA LEU A 129 5.05 9.81 -21.46
C LEU A 129 5.28 10.71 -20.23
N LYS A 130 5.13 12.04 -20.36
CA LYS A 130 5.19 12.97 -19.21
C LYS A 130 4.06 12.70 -18.20
N LEU A 131 2.85 12.39 -18.65
CA LEU A 131 1.73 12.03 -17.78
C LEU A 131 2.01 10.71 -17.05
N ILE A 132 2.54 9.71 -17.75
CA ILE A 132 2.97 8.43 -17.15
C ILE A 132 4.00 8.71 -16.03
N PHE A 133 5.05 9.47 -16.30
CA PHE A 133 6.05 9.81 -15.28
C PHE A 133 5.51 10.66 -14.14
N ALA A 134 4.54 11.54 -14.40
CA ALA A 134 3.87 12.29 -13.34
C ALA A 134 3.11 11.35 -12.38
N GLU A 135 2.48 10.29 -12.88
CA GLU A 135 1.84 9.28 -12.01
C GLU A 135 2.89 8.43 -11.25
N LEU A 136 3.99 8.04 -11.89
CA LEU A 136 5.08 7.34 -11.20
C LEU A 136 5.73 8.21 -10.12
N LYS A 137 5.87 9.52 -10.36
CA LYS A 137 6.37 10.47 -9.35
C LYS A 137 5.41 10.63 -8.17
N ARG A 138 4.09 10.59 -8.39
CA ARG A 138 3.10 10.53 -7.29
C ARG A 138 3.29 9.27 -6.45
N SER A 139 3.66 8.17 -7.09
CA SER A 139 4.00 6.92 -6.42
C SER A 139 5.28 7.07 -5.59
N SER A 140 6.26 7.84 -6.02
CA SER A 140 7.52 8.09 -5.30
C SER A 140 7.36 8.95 -4.06
N SER A 141 6.53 9.99 -4.12
CA SER A 141 6.18 10.77 -2.94
C SER A 141 5.37 9.96 -1.91
N ASN A 142 4.79 8.84 -2.36
CA ASN A 142 4.10 7.84 -1.54
C ASN A 142 4.92 6.55 -1.31
N LEU A 143 6.11 6.35 -1.91
CA LEU A 143 6.89 5.11 -1.73
C LEU A 143 7.59 5.02 -0.38
N ASN A 144 7.90 6.13 0.26
CA ASN A 144 8.05 6.15 1.71
C ASN A 144 6.70 5.96 2.41
N ALA A 145 5.58 6.17 1.73
CA ALA A 145 4.23 6.02 2.24
C ALA A 145 3.50 4.74 1.81
N ALA A 146 3.90 3.93 0.86
CA ALA A 146 3.16 2.74 0.38
C ALA A 146 3.76 1.38 0.80
N ALA A 147 5.05 1.27 1.04
CA ALA A 147 5.60 0.14 1.79
C ALA A 147 5.39 0.34 3.31
N LEU A 148 5.47 1.58 3.78
CA LEU A 148 5.11 2.00 5.12
C LEU A 148 3.62 1.70 5.46
N PRO A 149 2.61 2.01 4.58
CA PRO A 149 1.22 1.64 4.85
C PRO A 149 0.96 0.14 4.91
N LYS A 150 1.56 -0.67 4.04
CA LYS A 150 1.30 -2.13 4.08
C LYS A 150 1.72 -2.75 5.41
N LEU A 151 2.87 -2.37 5.95
CA LEU A 151 3.35 -2.87 7.23
C LEU A 151 2.58 -2.25 8.39
N ALA A 152 2.28 -0.94 8.33
CA ALA A 152 1.44 -0.26 9.30
C ALA A 152 0.01 -0.80 9.31
N LEU A 153 -0.59 -1.05 8.13
CA LEU A 153 -1.92 -1.66 7.99
C LEU A 153 -1.95 -3.11 8.49
N LYS A 154 -0.90 -3.91 8.24
CA LYS A 154 -0.78 -5.25 8.84
C LYS A 154 -0.71 -5.20 10.35
N ALA A 155 0.05 -4.24 10.91
CA ALA A 155 0.11 -4.04 12.36
C ALA A 155 -1.23 -3.57 12.94
N ALA A 156 -1.96 -2.70 12.24
CA ALA A 156 -3.31 -2.31 12.65
C ALA A 156 -4.28 -3.50 12.64
N LYS A 157 -4.24 -4.33 11.59
CA LYS A 157 -5.03 -5.56 11.53
C LYS A 157 -4.67 -6.54 12.66
N PHE A 158 -3.39 -6.66 12.99
CA PHE A 158 -2.93 -7.45 14.13
C PHE A 158 -3.50 -6.88 15.45
N ALA A 159 -3.49 -5.56 15.64
CA ALA A 159 -4.13 -4.92 16.79
C ALA A 159 -5.64 -5.19 16.85
N GLU A 160 -6.36 -5.11 15.73
CA GLU A 160 -7.80 -5.41 15.64
C GLU A 160 -8.13 -6.87 15.99
N GLN A 161 -7.25 -7.81 15.66
CA GLN A 161 -7.43 -9.23 15.95
C GLN A 161 -7.11 -9.60 17.39
N HIS A 162 -6.19 -8.88 18.05
CA HIS A 162 -5.60 -9.24 19.34
C HIS A 162 -5.80 -8.20 20.45
N PHE A 163 -6.60 -7.13 20.22
CA PHE A 163 -6.72 -6.03 21.20
C PHE A 163 -7.18 -6.48 22.60
N ALA A 164 -8.00 -7.54 22.71
CA ALA A 164 -8.47 -8.05 23.98
C ALA A 164 -7.41 -8.83 24.77
N GLU A 165 -6.31 -9.23 24.11
CA GLU A 165 -5.19 -9.96 24.69
C GLU A 165 -4.07 -9.01 25.14
N PRO A 166 -3.12 -9.45 25.98
CA PRO A 166 -1.90 -8.70 26.24
C PRO A 166 -1.07 -8.58 24.96
N VAL A 167 -1.19 -7.46 24.26
CA VAL A 167 -0.53 -7.23 22.96
C VAL A 167 0.28 -5.94 22.98
N SER A 168 1.47 -6.00 22.37
CA SER A 168 2.42 -4.89 22.25
C SER A 168 2.89 -4.72 20.81
N ILE A 169 3.59 -3.62 20.54
CA ILE A 169 4.26 -3.41 19.26
C ILE A 169 5.35 -4.46 18.98
N ASN A 170 5.95 -5.05 20.03
CA ASN A 170 6.96 -6.09 19.89
C ASN A 170 6.35 -7.39 19.33
N ASP A 171 5.13 -7.74 19.77
CA ASP A 171 4.42 -8.92 19.28
C ASP A 171 4.05 -8.76 17.81
N ALA A 172 3.52 -7.59 17.44
CA ALA A 172 3.23 -7.26 16.04
C ALA A 172 4.51 -7.23 15.18
N ALA A 173 5.64 -6.72 15.70
CA ALA A 173 6.90 -6.67 14.99
C ALA A 173 7.50 -8.07 14.76
N SER A 174 7.37 -8.96 15.74
CA SER A 174 7.79 -10.37 15.63
C SER A 174 6.99 -11.10 14.56
N GLU A 175 5.66 -10.96 14.56
CA GLU A 175 4.76 -11.54 13.55
C GLU A 175 5.07 -11.02 12.14
N LEU A 176 5.41 -9.73 12.02
CA LEU A 176 5.69 -9.08 10.74
C LEU A 176 7.17 -9.12 10.34
N HIS A 177 8.01 -9.86 11.09
CA HIS A 177 9.45 -10.05 10.84
C HIS A 177 10.22 -8.72 10.65
N CYS A 178 9.96 -7.73 11.52
CA CYS A 178 10.64 -6.43 11.48
C CYS A 178 11.01 -5.96 12.90
N SER A 179 11.82 -4.87 13.00
CA SER A 179 12.12 -4.28 14.32
C SER A 179 10.93 -3.48 14.85
N SER A 180 10.71 -3.55 16.17
CA SER A 180 9.64 -2.82 16.85
C SER A 180 9.81 -1.29 16.77
N GLU A 181 11.06 -0.79 16.78
CA GLU A 181 11.36 0.62 16.56
C GLU A 181 10.93 1.10 15.18
N TYR A 182 11.29 0.32 14.14
CA TYR A 182 10.89 0.61 12.77
C TYR A 182 9.37 0.57 12.63
N LEU A 183 8.72 -0.50 13.12
CA LEU A 183 7.27 -0.65 13.07
C LEU A 183 6.56 0.48 13.82
N GLY A 184 7.02 0.83 15.03
CA GLY A 184 6.45 1.93 15.82
C GLY A 184 6.52 3.28 15.12
N ARG A 185 7.66 3.58 14.49
CA ARG A 185 7.85 4.81 13.71
C ARG A 185 6.91 4.90 12.52
N ILE A 186 6.83 3.85 11.67
CA ILE A 186 5.96 3.86 10.50
C ILE A 186 4.48 3.86 10.89
N PHE A 187 4.12 3.14 11.94
CA PHE A 187 2.77 3.11 12.49
C PHE A 187 2.32 4.51 12.92
N HIS A 188 3.16 5.21 13.69
CA HIS A 188 2.87 6.58 14.12
C HIS A 188 2.81 7.57 12.95
N ILE A 189 3.69 7.45 11.96
CA ILE A 189 3.66 8.29 10.75
C ILE A 189 2.33 8.11 10.00
N HIS A 190 1.84 6.87 9.89
CA HIS A 190 0.65 6.55 9.12
C HIS A 190 -0.67 6.87 9.86
N PHE A 191 -0.78 6.43 11.11
CA PHE A 191 -2.02 6.55 11.89
C PHE A 191 -2.08 7.80 12.79
N LYS A 192 -0.96 8.55 12.93
CA LYS A 192 -0.82 9.69 13.85
C LYS A 192 -1.08 9.34 15.32
N GLU A 193 -1.06 8.06 15.64
CA GLU A 193 -1.15 7.52 17.00
C GLU A 193 -0.14 6.39 17.20
N THR A 194 0.15 6.02 18.45
CA THR A 194 1.00 4.86 18.74
C THR A 194 0.20 3.56 18.60
N PHE A 195 0.88 2.43 18.41
CA PHE A 195 0.24 1.11 18.39
C PHE A 195 -0.56 0.85 19.68
N SER A 196 0.03 1.14 20.84
CA SER A 196 -0.67 1.03 22.14
C SER A 196 -1.86 2.00 22.26
N GLY A 197 -1.78 3.17 21.61
CA GLY A 197 -2.88 4.12 21.51
C GLY A 197 -4.05 3.50 20.75
N MET A 198 -3.80 2.89 19.59
CA MET A 198 -4.81 2.18 18.81
C MET A 198 -5.43 1.01 19.58
N VAL A 199 -4.61 0.16 20.19
CA VAL A 199 -5.10 -0.97 21.02
C VAL A 199 -6.03 -0.46 22.13
N ASN A 200 -5.64 0.59 22.85
CA ASN A 200 -6.48 1.18 23.89
C ASN A 200 -7.80 1.76 23.34
N ARG A 201 -7.75 2.37 22.15
CA ARG A 201 -8.95 2.89 21.47
C ARG A 201 -9.92 1.75 21.11
N LEU A 202 -9.42 0.68 20.51
CA LEU A 202 -10.21 -0.51 20.17
C LEU A 202 -10.86 -1.14 21.41
N ARG A 203 -10.10 -1.29 22.49
CA ARG A 203 -10.62 -1.78 23.79
C ARG A 203 -11.74 -0.92 24.33
N ILE A 204 -11.59 0.40 24.30
CA ILE A 204 -12.58 1.34 24.79
C ILE A 204 -13.84 1.36 23.92
N GLU A 205 -13.70 1.27 22.61
CA GLU A 205 -14.82 1.16 21.67
C GLU A 205 -15.58 -0.16 21.86
N TYR A 206 -14.88 -1.26 22.08
CA TYR A 206 -15.47 -2.54 22.41
C TYR A 206 -16.17 -2.52 23.78
N ALA A 207 -15.57 -1.88 24.78
CA ALA A 207 -16.21 -1.70 26.09
C ALA A 207 -17.51 -0.89 25.99
N ALA A 208 -17.54 0.17 25.18
CA ALA A 208 -18.77 0.94 24.97
C ALA A 208 -19.87 0.08 24.35
N LYS A 209 -19.54 -0.79 23.40
CA LYS A 209 -20.47 -1.76 22.82
C LYS A 209 -20.99 -2.74 23.88
N LEU A 210 -20.12 -3.34 24.70
CA LEU A 210 -20.54 -4.25 25.76
C LEU A 210 -21.39 -3.56 26.83
N LEU A 211 -21.17 -2.27 27.09
CA LEU A 211 -22.00 -1.49 28.04
C LEU A 211 -23.45 -1.32 27.56
N THR A 212 -23.68 -1.26 26.25
CA THR A 212 -24.99 -1.12 25.63
C THR A 212 -25.67 -2.45 25.34
N ASP A 213 -24.90 -3.45 24.92
CA ASP A 213 -25.40 -4.68 24.29
C ASP A 213 -25.40 -5.88 25.28
N SER A 214 -24.86 -5.72 26.50
CA SER A 214 -24.74 -6.82 27.44
C SER A 214 -25.12 -6.45 28.90
N ASN A 215 -25.40 -7.46 29.70
CA ASN A 215 -25.64 -7.34 31.13
C ASN A 215 -24.39 -7.57 31.99
N LEU A 216 -23.20 -7.65 31.37
CA LEU A 216 -21.93 -7.86 32.07
C LEU A 216 -21.68 -6.72 33.07
N SER A 217 -21.16 -7.04 34.25
CA SER A 217 -20.72 -6.01 35.20
C SER A 217 -19.56 -5.18 34.62
N ILE A 218 -19.36 -3.97 35.16
CA ILE A 218 -18.24 -3.12 34.74
C ILE A 218 -16.88 -3.84 34.92
N LYS A 219 -16.78 -4.68 35.98
CA LYS A 219 -15.54 -5.45 36.23
C LYS A 219 -15.29 -6.51 35.14
N GLU A 220 -16.33 -7.23 34.73
CA GLU A 220 -16.26 -8.21 33.65
C GLU A 220 -15.91 -7.54 32.31
N ILE A 221 -16.54 -6.41 31.99
CA ILE A 221 -16.25 -5.65 30.78
C ILE A 221 -14.78 -5.21 30.73
N ILE A 222 -14.24 -4.73 31.86
CA ILE A 222 -12.82 -4.33 31.95
C ILE A 222 -11.91 -5.51 31.60
N SER A 223 -12.22 -6.70 32.14
CA SER A 223 -11.46 -7.92 31.89
C SER A 223 -11.60 -8.38 30.44
N GLU A 224 -12.82 -8.45 29.89
CA GLU A 224 -13.10 -8.85 28.50
C GLU A 224 -12.42 -7.93 27.47
N CYS A 225 -12.27 -6.65 27.80
CA CYS A 225 -11.57 -5.70 26.94
C CYS A 225 -10.03 -5.73 27.10
N GLY A 226 -9.48 -6.63 27.92
CA GLY A 226 -8.04 -6.80 28.11
C GLY A 226 -7.39 -5.69 28.97
N PHE A 227 -8.15 -5.04 29.85
CA PHE A 227 -7.57 -4.09 30.80
C PHE A 227 -7.26 -4.75 32.15
N ASN A 228 -6.02 -4.56 32.62
CA ASN A 228 -5.58 -5.05 33.93
C ASN A 228 -5.71 -3.98 35.03
N ASP A 229 -5.84 -2.71 34.66
CA ASP A 229 -5.98 -1.59 35.58
C ASP A 229 -7.35 -0.89 35.42
N PRO A 230 -8.29 -1.09 36.36
CA PRO A 230 -9.60 -0.44 36.33
C PRO A 230 -9.56 1.08 36.43
N ALA A 231 -8.55 1.66 37.10
CA ALA A 231 -8.43 3.11 37.22
C ALA A 231 -7.97 3.71 35.88
N TYR A 232 -7.01 3.05 35.22
CA TYR A 232 -6.58 3.43 33.88
C TYR A 232 -7.74 3.33 32.88
N PHE A 233 -8.49 2.21 32.87
CA PHE A 233 -9.68 2.05 32.03
C PHE A 233 -10.67 3.21 32.20
N ARG A 234 -11.08 3.53 33.46
CA ARG A 234 -12.04 4.62 33.72
C ARG A 234 -11.53 5.95 33.19
N ARG A 235 -10.22 6.24 33.35
CA ARG A 235 -9.61 7.48 32.90
C ARG A 235 -9.66 7.63 31.38
N ILE A 236 -9.29 6.58 30.61
CA ILE A 236 -9.32 6.64 29.14
C ILE A 236 -10.74 6.55 28.59
N PHE A 237 -11.63 5.83 29.23
CA PHE A 237 -13.06 5.79 28.87
C PHE A 237 -13.68 7.19 29.00
N TYR A 238 -13.42 7.86 30.15
CA TYR A 238 -13.89 9.23 30.36
C TYR A 238 -13.31 10.22 29.36
N ARG A 239 -12.03 10.07 29.02
CA ARG A 239 -11.40 10.90 27.98
C ARG A 239 -12.06 10.74 26.63
N ARG A 240 -12.55 9.55 26.29
CA ARG A 240 -13.16 9.24 24.99
C ARG A 240 -14.62 9.67 24.91
N TYR A 241 -15.38 9.46 25.96
CA TYR A 241 -16.84 9.63 25.96
C TYR A 241 -17.35 10.75 26.89
N ALA A 242 -16.48 11.46 27.57
CA ALA A 242 -16.83 12.49 28.57
C ALA A 242 -17.82 12.00 29.63
N SER A 243 -17.90 10.69 29.88
CA SER A 243 -18.82 10.04 30.79
C SER A 243 -18.14 8.85 31.48
N THR A 244 -18.63 8.52 32.68
CA THR A 244 -18.19 7.27 33.34
C THR A 244 -18.89 6.06 32.69
N PRO A 245 -18.27 4.85 32.71
CA PRO A 245 -18.88 3.65 32.15
C PRO A 245 -20.30 3.38 32.71
N THR A 246 -20.51 3.61 34.00
CA THR A 246 -21.81 3.42 34.64
C THR A 246 -22.86 4.44 34.16
N ALA A 247 -22.47 5.72 34.03
CA ALA A 247 -23.36 6.76 33.53
C ALA A 247 -23.67 6.54 32.05
N PHE A 248 -22.65 6.12 31.24
CA PHE A 248 -22.81 5.77 29.86
C PHE A 248 -23.85 4.65 29.67
N ARG A 249 -23.75 3.54 30.41
CA ARG A 249 -24.72 2.45 30.40
C ARG A 249 -26.12 2.93 30.75
N LYS A 250 -26.25 3.71 31.84
CA LYS A 250 -27.57 4.21 32.29
C LYS A 250 -28.20 5.09 31.21
N PHE A 251 -27.46 5.93 30.56
CA PHE A 251 -27.95 6.84 29.50
C PHE A 251 -28.54 6.05 28.34
N TYR A 252 -27.81 5.06 27.83
CA TYR A 252 -28.23 4.28 26.65
C TYR A 252 -29.36 3.27 26.99
N ASN A 253 -29.40 2.67 28.21
CA ASN A 253 -30.46 1.77 28.59
C ASN A 253 -31.77 2.49 28.95
N SER A 254 -31.73 3.76 29.40
CA SER A 254 -32.94 4.55 29.64
C SER A 254 -33.62 5.06 28.37
N GLY A 255 -32.91 5.11 27.25
CA GLY A 255 -33.50 5.44 25.96
C GLY A 255 -34.37 4.34 25.32
N HIS A 256 -34.25 3.09 25.77
CA HIS A 256 -35.04 1.95 25.26
C HIS A 256 -36.32 1.68 26.05
N SER A 257 -36.59 2.39 27.16
CA SER A 257 -37.77 2.22 27.99
C SER A 257 -38.91 3.22 27.72
N ASN A 258 -38.82 4.06 26.70
CA ASN A 258 -39.83 5.05 26.33
C ASN A 258 -40.59 4.74 25.04
N THR A 259 -40.72 3.46 24.67
CA THR A 259 -41.64 3.02 23.60
C THR A 259 -42.50 1.86 24.12
N GLU A 260 -43.46 2.19 24.99
CA GLU A 260 -44.74 1.49 25.16
C GLU A 260 -45.86 2.50 25.11
#